data_b86e6ff6d6946d3cf2c416e8cc43eb80
#
_entry.id   b86e6ff6d6946d3cf2c416e8cc43eb80
#
_cell.length_a   1.000
_cell.length_b   1.000
_cell.length_c   1.000
_cell.angle_alpha   90.00
_cell.angle_beta   90.00
_cell.angle_gamma   90.00
#
_symmetry.space_group_name_H-M   'P 1'
#
loop_
_entity.id
_entity.type
_entity.pdbx_description
1 polymer ?
#
loop_
_entity_poly.entity_id
_entity_poly.type
_entity_poly.pdbx_seq_one_letter_code
_entity_poly.pdbx_strand_id
1 'polypeptide(L)'
;MLKSFTLAAIFCGAFMFAGAQTLTMPPEIQNAFDKGTRSTKGKPGKKYWQNHARYDISVSMAPPNRTITGVEAITYFNNSPDTLRSLNMKLIVNVHRGRTPTAANAPLGIKVDDIKINGDKAVWDNDKAVTTNQMVDLKSPLMPHDSLKMNIAWHYDLAGGQGRDGAIDSTSFYLAYFYPRVSVYDDYKGWDTQPHTGGLEFYNDFCDYKLSVTVPKNFIVWATGTLQNPNEVLQPEFAKRLQASMTSDETIHIATAQDLAAKNITAQNATNTWKWNSTNISDVALGVSNHYDWDAASVIVDDKTQRRTAIQAAFADSSNDFHEYVKFAHNTLDWFSHNLPGVPYPFPKTTSFQGFADMEYPMMVNDSHTKDLTFAQLVQDHEIAHTYFPFYMGTNESYYAFMDEGWATTFELLIGTAENGKAKADEFYKQFRVNRWTHGPHAKEQPIITPSPDVTFGGGNNAYGKPSLSYLALKDMLGDDLFKKALHTYMNNWNSKHPIPWDYFNSMKRGSGKNLDWFFYNWFFTPYYIDLSLDNVEKTSGGYNLALKNIGGFAVPFDAIITYADGSTETIHQTPIVWKKDQKNISVKIKTDKEVKSVTVDGGIFVDADMKNNTWPVVAAAK
;
A
#
# COMPACT_ATOMS: atom_id res chain seq x y z
N MET A 1 80.41 -26.92 17.12
CA MET A 1 79.82 -25.82 16.35
C MET A 1 78.32 -26.03 16.27
N LEU A 2 77.63 -25.42 17.22
CA LEU A 2 76.16 -25.47 17.19
C LEU A 2 75.62 -24.23 16.43
N LYS A 3 74.85 -24.45 15.36
CA LYS A 3 74.19 -23.37 14.68
C LYS A 3 72.75 -23.25 15.24
N SER A 4 72.50 -22.11 15.90
CA SER A 4 71.18 -21.71 16.37
C SER A 4 70.27 -21.30 15.16
N PHE A 5 69.11 -21.92 14.97
CA PHE A 5 68.08 -21.45 14.06
C PHE A 5 67.07 -20.64 14.85
N THR A 6 67.00 -19.33 14.55
CA THR A 6 65.97 -18.44 15.07
C THR A 6 64.73 -18.54 14.18
N LEU A 7 63.62 -19.04 14.71
CA LEU A 7 62.33 -19.12 14.02
C LEU A 7 61.63 -17.76 14.20
N ALA A 8 61.51 -16.98 13.13
CA ALA A 8 60.69 -15.78 13.10
C ALA A 8 59.23 -16.16 12.81
N ALA A 9 58.37 -16.02 13.81
CA ALA A 9 56.92 -16.18 13.63
C ALA A 9 56.35 -14.93 12.95
N ILE A 10 55.97 -15.04 11.70
CA ILE A 10 55.22 -14.00 10.99
C ILE A 10 53.74 -14.09 11.44
N PHE A 11 53.32 -13.11 12.25
CA PHE A 11 51.92 -12.90 12.58
C PHE A 11 51.23 -12.27 11.35
N CYS A 12 50.59 -13.08 10.51
CA CYS A 12 49.64 -12.62 9.51
C CYS A 12 48.35 -12.16 10.22
N GLY A 13 48.27 -10.87 10.54
CA GLY A 13 47.02 -10.25 10.94
C GLY A 13 46.06 -10.28 9.77
N ALA A 14 45.08 -11.17 9.82
CA ALA A 14 43.94 -11.12 8.92
C ALA A 14 43.13 -9.86 9.23
N PHE A 15 43.39 -8.79 8.49
CA PHE A 15 42.44 -7.69 8.39
C PHE A 15 41.18 -8.24 7.69
N MET A 16 40.17 -8.60 8.47
CA MET A 16 38.85 -8.75 7.92
C MET A 16 38.41 -7.35 7.47
N PHE A 17 38.56 -7.08 6.19
CA PHE A 17 37.79 -6.01 5.57
C PHE A 17 36.31 -6.41 5.77
N ALA A 18 35.60 -5.68 6.59
CA ALA A 18 34.16 -5.69 6.57
C ALA A 18 33.74 -5.23 5.14
N GLY A 19 33.57 -6.19 4.25
CA GLY A 19 33.08 -5.92 2.90
C GLY A 19 31.78 -5.13 3.04
N ALA A 20 31.68 -4.01 2.35
CA ALA A 20 30.43 -3.26 2.30
C ALA A 20 29.32 -4.23 1.88
N GLN A 21 28.31 -4.42 2.74
CA GLN A 21 27.16 -5.26 2.43
C GLN A 21 26.50 -4.68 1.19
N THR A 22 26.55 -5.44 0.08
CA THR A 22 26.01 -5.00 -1.21
C THR A 22 24.57 -5.45 -1.31
N LEU A 23 23.65 -4.54 -1.64
CA LEU A 23 22.27 -4.87 -1.94
C LEU A 23 22.24 -5.59 -3.30
N THR A 24 22.21 -6.92 -3.29
CA THR A 24 22.23 -7.73 -4.51
C THR A 24 20.98 -7.46 -5.35
N MET A 25 21.18 -7.38 -6.67
CA MET A 25 20.08 -7.20 -7.64
C MET A 25 19.90 -8.48 -8.45
N PRO A 26 18.66 -8.92 -8.72
CA PRO A 26 18.40 -9.89 -9.76
C PRO A 26 18.92 -9.42 -11.13
N PRO A 27 19.32 -10.32 -12.03
CA PRO A 27 19.91 -9.95 -13.33
C PRO A 27 19.04 -9.01 -14.16
N GLU A 28 17.73 -9.17 -14.16
CA GLU A 28 16.79 -8.31 -14.88
C GLU A 28 16.76 -6.88 -14.31
N ILE A 29 16.85 -6.75 -13.00
CA ILE A 29 16.94 -5.43 -12.34
C ILE A 29 18.28 -4.78 -12.65
N GLN A 30 19.40 -5.53 -12.51
CA GLN A 30 20.73 -5.01 -12.85
C GLN A 30 20.79 -4.52 -14.30
N ASN A 31 20.17 -5.26 -15.22
CA ASN A 31 20.09 -4.90 -16.64
C ASN A 31 19.35 -3.55 -16.88
N ALA A 32 18.31 -3.25 -16.11
CA ALA A 32 17.61 -1.96 -16.19
C ALA A 32 18.53 -0.80 -15.75
N PHE A 33 19.33 -0.99 -14.71
CA PHE A 33 20.36 -0.01 -14.31
C PHE A 33 21.44 0.15 -15.38
N ASP A 34 21.93 -0.92 -15.97
CA ASP A 34 22.94 -0.92 -17.02
C ASP A 34 22.45 -0.26 -18.31
N LYS A 35 21.19 -0.47 -18.69
CA LYS A 35 20.52 0.21 -19.80
C LYS A 35 20.30 1.70 -19.53
N GLY A 36 20.36 2.12 -18.29
CA GLY A 36 20.17 3.51 -17.86
C GLY A 36 18.71 3.96 -17.79
N THR A 37 17.78 3.02 -17.70
CA THR A 37 16.38 3.32 -17.38
C THR A 37 16.22 3.61 -15.90
N ARG A 38 17.06 3.00 -15.05
CA ARG A 38 17.15 3.24 -13.59
C ARG A 38 18.50 3.82 -13.20
N SER A 39 18.61 4.37 -11.99
CA SER A 39 19.82 5.07 -11.55
C SER A 39 20.13 4.87 -10.07
N THR A 40 21.35 4.55 -9.73
CA THR A 40 21.85 4.52 -8.35
C THR A 40 21.80 5.87 -7.61
N LYS A 41 21.38 6.95 -8.31
CA LYS A 41 21.14 8.28 -7.73
C LYS A 41 19.75 8.41 -7.09
N GLY A 42 18.97 7.33 -7.01
CA GLY A 42 17.62 7.31 -6.43
C GLY A 42 16.56 8.04 -7.23
N LYS A 43 16.79 8.26 -8.50
CA LYS A 43 15.82 8.89 -9.43
C LYS A 43 15.77 8.10 -10.74
N PRO A 44 14.73 8.26 -11.56
CA PRO A 44 14.66 7.64 -12.87
C PRO A 44 15.93 7.92 -13.68
N GLY A 45 16.40 6.92 -14.40
CA GLY A 45 17.51 7.05 -15.32
C GLY A 45 17.17 7.97 -16.51
N LYS A 46 18.19 8.42 -17.24
CA LYS A 46 17.97 9.31 -18.40
C LYS A 46 17.17 8.65 -19.51
N LYS A 47 17.13 7.32 -19.56
CA LYS A 47 16.41 6.53 -20.56
C LYS A 47 15.14 5.89 -19.98
N TYR A 48 14.67 6.35 -18.81
CA TYR A 48 13.42 5.88 -18.22
C TYR A 48 12.26 6.19 -19.16
N TRP A 49 11.38 5.25 -19.29
CA TRP A 49 10.14 5.34 -20.05
C TRP A 49 9.02 4.63 -19.27
N GLN A 50 7.81 4.92 -19.63
CA GLN A 50 6.60 4.31 -19.09
C GLN A 50 5.53 4.37 -20.16
N ASN A 51 4.83 3.28 -20.38
CA ASN A 51 3.68 3.25 -21.28
C ASN A 51 2.49 3.97 -20.65
N HIS A 52 1.49 4.24 -21.45
CA HIS A 52 0.32 4.99 -21.04
C HIS A 52 -0.88 4.58 -21.89
N ALA A 53 -2.08 4.69 -21.34
CA ALA A 53 -3.30 4.49 -22.13
C ALA A 53 -4.35 5.57 -21.82
N ARG A 54 -5.27 5.75 -22.75
CA ARG A 54 -6.51 6.50 -22.56
C ARG A 54 -7.67 5.54 -22.74
N TYR A 55 -8.51 5.48 -21.73
CA TYR A 55 -9.72 4.66 -21.71
C TYR A 55 -10.95 5.54 -21.78
N ASP A 56 -11.89 5.19 -22.67
CA ASP A 56 -13.26 5.74 -22.70
C ASP A 56 -14.19 4.55 -22.51
N ILE A 57 -14.71 4.40 -21.30
CA ILE A 57 -15.45 3.22 -20.84
C ILE A 57 -16.92 3.61 -20.64
N SER A 58 -17.82 2.90 -21.28
CA SER A 58 -19.26 3.01 -21.04
C SER A 58 -19.78 1.70 -20.47
N VAL A 59 -20.41 1.76 -19.29
CA VAL A 59 -20.95 0.63 -18.56
C VAL A 59 -22.44 0.83 -18.35
N SER A 60 -23.22 -0.23 -18.47
CA SER A 60 -24.65 -0.22 -18.12
C SER A 60 -25.00 -1.39 -17.21
N MET A 61 -25.87 -1.12 -16.25
CA MET A 61 -26.41 -2.09 -15.31
C MET A 61 -27.81 -1.67 -14.84
N ALA A 62 -28.59 -2.64 -14.45
CA ALA A 62 -29.96 -2.43 -13.96
C ALA A 62 -30.24 -3.33 -12.74
N PRO A 63 -29.71 -2.99 -11.54
CA PRO A 63 -30.03 -3.77 -10.35
C PRO A 63 -31.55 -3.92 -10.15
N PRO A 64 -32.08 -5.08 -9.73
CA PRO A 64 -31.35 -6.23 -9.14
C PRO A 64 -30.75 -7.21 -10.16
N ASN A 65 -30.86 -6.97 -11.48
CA ASN A 65 -30.14 -7.75 -12.47
C ASN A 65 -28.63 -7.49 -12.31
N ARG A 66 -27.85 -8.56 -12.18
CA ARG A 66 -26.40 -8.51 -11.94
C ARG A 66 -25.56 -8.52 -13.22
N THR A 67 -26.18 -8.57 -14.38
CA THR A 67 -25.47 -8.50 -15.66
C THR A 67 -24.92 -7.10 -15.88
N ILE A 68 -23.60 -7.00 -15.95
CA ILE A 68 -22.87 -5.79 -16.29
C ILE A 68 -22.46 -5.88 -17.75
N THR A 69 -22.76 -4.85 -18.53
CA THR A 69 -22.35 -4.75 -19.94
C THR A 69 -21.49 -3.52 -20.14
N GLY A 70 -20.45 -3.65 -20.92
CA GLY A 70 -19.54 -2.55 -21.18
C GLY A 70 -19.01 -2.51 -22.60
N VAL A 71 -18.72 -1.31 -23.04
CA VAL A 71 -17.93 -1.05 -24.23
C VAL A 71 -16.83 -0.07 -23.87
N GLU A 72 -15.64 -0.26 -24.46
CA GLU A 72 -14.53 0.63 -24.22
C GLU A 72 -13.73 0.91 -25.48
N ALA A 73 -13.26 2.15 -25.59
CA ALA A 73 -12.28 2.57 -26.56
C ALA A 73 -10.95 2.87 -25.85
N ILE A 74 -9.90 2.16 -26.21
CA ILE A 74 -8.57 2.30 -25.63
C ILE A 74 -7.62 2.86 -26.69
N THR A 75 -6.86 3.89 -26.34
CA THR A 75 -5.68 4.29 -27.09
C THR A 75 -4.47 3.98 -26.24
N TYR A 76 -3.66 3.00 -26.68
CA TYR A 76 -2.45 2.57 -25.98
C TYR A 76 -1.22 3.15 -26.65
N PHE A 77 -0.32 3.75 -25.87
CA PHE A 77 0.91 4.40 -26.32
C PHE A 77 2.12 3.56 -25.89
N ASN A 78 2.90 3.12 -26.87
CA ASN A 78 4.16 2.43 -26.63
C ASN A 78 5.30 3.44 -26.52
N ASN A 79 5.59 3.92 -25.32
CA ASN A 79 6.73 4.81 -25.06
C ASN A 79 8.05 4.05 -24.88
N SER A 80 8.01 2.71 -24.91
CA SER A 80 9.21 1.87 -24.80
C SER A 80 10.07 1.93 -26.06
N PRO A 81 11.37 1.59 -25.98
CA PRO A 81 12.22 1.43 -27.15
C PRO A 81 11.94 0.13 -27.93
N ASP A 82 11.02 -0.70 -27.44
CA ASP A 82 10.78 -2.04 -27.95
C ASP A 82 9.63 -2.08 -28.95
N THR A 83 9.72 -2.97 -29.94
CA THR A 83 8.61 -3.28 -30.86
C THR A 83 7.72 -4.33 -30.24
N LEU A 84 6.46 -3.99 -29.94
CA LEU A 84 5.49 -4.88 -29.33
C LEU A 84 4.74 -5.67 -30.41
N ARG A 85 4.79 -7.00 -30.34
CA ARG A 85 4.12 -7.91 -31.29
C ARG A 85 2.82 -8.47 -30.75
N SER A 86 2.61 -8.37 -29.44
CA SER A 86 1.41 -8.78 -28.73
C SER A 86 1.18 -7.86 -27.53
N LEU A 87 -0.04 -7.82 -27.04
CA LEU A 87 -0.42 -7.16 -25.79
C LEU A 87 -0.81 -8.21 -24.75
N ASN A 88 -0.47 -8.00 -23.49
CA ASN A 88 -1.05 -8.76 -22.39
C ASN A 88 -2.27 -8.00 -21.85
N MET A 89 -3.45 -8.65 -21.91
CA MET A 89 -4.69 -8.10 -21.37
C MET A 89 -4.97 -8.70 -20.00
N LYS A 90 -5.29 -7.86 -19.02
CA LYS A 90 -5.74 -8.26 -17.68
C LYS A 90 -7.28 -8.35 -17.66
N LEU A 91 -7.79 -9.43 -17.09
CA LEU A 91 -9.21 -9.79 -16.95
C LEU A 91 -9.46 -10.20 -15.51
N ILE A 92 -9.30 -9.27 -14.59
CA ILE A 92 -9.22 -9.58 -13.15
C ILE A 92 -10.49 -10.26 -12.63
N VAL A 93 -11.66 -9.88 -13.12
CA VAL A 93 -12.95 -10.50 -12.77
C VAL A 93 -12.95 -12.03 -12.97
N ASN A 94 -12.05 -12.57 -13.83
CA ASN A 94 -11.90 -13.99 -14.04
C ASN A 94 -11.38 -14.74 -12.79
N VAL A 95 -10.93 -14.05 -11.75
CA VAL A 95 -10.60 -14.66 -10.45
C VAL A 95 -11.81 -15.41 -9.85
N HIS A 96 -13.02 -15.03 -10.22
CA HIS A 96 -14.24 -15.69 -9.79
C HIS A 96 -14.53 -17.00 -10.57
N ARG A 97 -13.87 -17.23 -11.72
CA ARG A 97 -14.00 -18.49 -12.46
C ARG A 97 -13.35 -19.63 -11.66
N GLY A 98 -14.02 -20.78 -11.61
CA GLY A 98 -13.50 -21.97 -10.91
C GLY A 98 -13.78 -22.02 -9.41
N ARG A 99 -14.36 -20.99 -8.80
CA ARG A 99 -14.97 -21.16 -7.48
C ARG A 99 -16.23 -22.03 -7.66
N THR A 100 -16.37 -23.09 -6.85
CA THR A 100 -17.53 -24.00 -6.93
C THR A 100 -18.81 -23.17 -6.87
N PRO A 101 -19.63 -23.15 -7.93
CA PRO A 101 -20.85 -22.34 -7.89
C PRO A 101 -21.78 -22.93 -6.85
N THR A 102 -22.13 -22.20 -5.82
CA THR A 102 -23.42 -22.42 -5.16
C THR A 102 -24.50 -22.05 -6.19
N ALA A 103 -25.67 -22.65 -6.15
CA ALA A 103 -26.73 -22.46 -7.16
C ALA A 103 -27.11 -20.96 -7.43
N ALA A 104 -26.64 -20.04 -6.60
CA ALA A 104 -26.78 -18.60 -6.75
C ALA A 104 -25.59 -17.92 -7.48
N ASN A 105 -24.49 -18.62 -7.74
CA ASN A 105 -23.26 -18.05 -8.29
C ASN A 105 -22.90 -18.76 -9.60
N ALA A 106 -23.47 -18.31 -10.69
CA ALA A 106 -23.07 -18.74 -12.03
C ALA A 106 -21.59 -18.41 -12.30
N PRO A 107 -20.90 -19.12 -13.21
CA PRO A 107 -19.50 -18.87 -13.53
C PRO A 107 -19.33 -17.46 -14.06
N LEU A 108 -18.64 -16.66 -13.27
CA LEU A 108 -18.63 -15.24 -13.34
C LEU A 108 -17.29 -14.81 -13.92
N GLY A 109 -17.02 -14.82 -15.05
CA GLY A 109 -15.84 -14.21 -15.66
C GLY A 109 -16.30 -13.28 -16.76
N ILE A 110 -15.44 -12.35 -17.10
CA ILE A 110 -15.70 -11.44 -18.20
C ILE A 110 -15.68 -12.20 -19.52
N LYS A 111 -16.65 -11.94 -20.35
CA LYS A 111 -16.73 -12.41 -21.73
C LYS A 111 -16.53 -11.23 -22.67
N VAL A 112 -15.56 -11.33 -23.54
CA VAL A 112 -15.35 -10.37 -24.62
C VAL A 112 -16.19 -10.78 -25.81
N ASP A 113 -17.15 -9.93 -26.19
CA ASP A 113 -18.11 -10.16 -27.26
C ASP A 113 -17.54 -9.74 -28.63
N ASP A 114 -16.79 -8.63 -28.65
CA ASP A 114 -16.08 -8.14 -29.86
C ASP A 114 -14.81 -7.42 -29.45
N ILE A 115 -13.75 -7.61 -30.20
CA ILE A 115 -12.49 -6.88 -30.06
C ILE A 115 -11.92 -6.50 -31.42
N LYS A 116 -11.63 -5.22 -31.58
CA LYS A 116 -10.98 -4.67 -32.77
C LYS A 116 -9.73 -3.90 -32.38
N ILE A 117 -8.66 -4.10 -33.13
CA ILE A 117 -7.40 -3.38 -32.98
C ILE A 117 -7.10 -2.66 -34.30
N ASN A 118 -6.97 -1.34 -34.26
CA ASN A 118 -6.82 -0.46 -35.43
C ASN A 118 -7.90 -0.69 -36.50
N GLY A 119 -9.12 -1.05 -36.07
CA GLY A 119 -10.26 -1.33 -36.94
C GLY A 119 -10.39 -2.77 -37.43
N ASP A 120 -9.32 -3.55 -37.35
CA ASP A 120 -9.33 -4.98 -37.71
C ASP A 120 -9.82 -5.85 -36.54
N LYS A 121 -10.62 -6.86 -36.82
CA LYS A 121 -11.05 -7.86 -35.81
C LYS A 121 -9.82 -8.61 -35.28
N ALA A 122 -9.63 -8.63 -33.98
CA ALA A 122 -8.58 -9.42 -33.32
C ALA A 122 -9.08 -10.82 -32.95
N VAL A 123 -8.15 -11.75 -32.79
CA VAL A 123 -8.47 -13.10 -32.31
C VAL A 123 -8.57 -13.07 -30.81
N TRP A 124 -9.71 -13.50 -30.29
CA TRP A 124 -9.97 -13.60 -28.86
C TRP A 124 -10.62 -14.95 -28.55
N ASP A 125 -10.19 -15.58 -27.49
CA ASP A 125 -10.70 -16.87 -27.06
C ASP A 125 -11.17 -16.80 -25.60
N ASN A 126 -12.49 -16.73 -25.42
CA ASN A 126 -13.09 -16.69 -24.09
C ASN A 126 -12.85 -17.97 -23.27
N ASP A 127 -12.56 -19.11 -23.92
CA ASP A 127 -12.31 -20.37 -23.23
C ASP A 127 -10.86 -20.44 -22.73
N LYS A 128 -9.91 -19.82 -23.42
CA LYS A 128 -8.53 -19.64 -22.95
C LYS A 128 -8.41 -18.61 -21.83
N ALA A 129 -9.33 -17.68 -21.72
CA ALA A 129 -9.38 -16.68 -20.68
C ALA A 129 -9.81 -17.25 -19.31
N VAL A 130 -9.43 -18.50 -18.99
CA VAL A 130 -9.64 -19.11 -17.66
C VAL A 130 -8.79 -18.44 -16.60
N THR A 131 -7.67 -17.81 -17.01
CA THR A 131 -6.80 -17.02 -16.15
C THR A 131 -7.18 -15.55 -16.20
N THR A 132 -6.61 -14.76 -15.29
CA THR A 132 -6.79 -13.31 -15.27
C THR A 132 -5.93 -12.56 -16.28
N ASN A 133 -5.21 -13.28 -17.15
CA ASN A 133 -4.37 -12.72 -18.23
C ASN A 133 -4.65 -13.40 -19.56
N GLN A 134 -4.56 -12.64 -20.65
CA GLN A 134 -4.57 -13.20 -22.01
C GLN A 134 -3.67 -12.38 -22.93
N MET A 135 -2.75 -13.10 -23.63
CA MET A 135 -1.97 -12.50 -24.70
C MET A 135 -2.82 -12.36 -25.97
N VAL A 136 -2.73 -11.21 -26.60
CA VAL A 136 -3.40 -10.89 -27.87
C VAL A 136 -2.33 -10.53 -28.91
N ASP A 137 -2.19 -11.32 -29.94
CA ASP A 137 -1.24 -11.05 -31.01
C ASP A 137 -1.70 -9.90 -31.90
N LEU A 138 -0.76 -9.03 -32.24
CA LEU A 138 -1.01 -7.88 -33.11
C LEU A 138 -0.79 -8.26 -34.57
N LYS A 139 -1.76 -7.93 -35.42
CA LYS A 139 -1.64 -8.13 -36.88
C LYS A 139 -0.46 -7.35 -37.46
N SER A 140 -0.25 -6.14 -36.97
CA SER A 140 0.92 -5.30 -37.26
C SER A 140 1.62 -4.94 -35.96
N PRO A 141 2.94 -5.11 -35.83
CA PRO A 141 3.67 -4.74 -34.64
C PRO A 141 3.47 -3.27 -34.26
N LEU A 142 3.35 -2.99 -32.97
CA LEU A 142 3.34 -1.63 -32.44
C LEU A 142 4.78 -1.17 -32.25
N MET A 143 5.18 -0.20 -33.06
CA MET A 143 6.56 0.32 -33.07
C MET A 143 6.85 1.19 -31.82
N PRO A 144 8.14 1.39 -31.48
CA PRO A 144 8.54 2.36 -30.47
C PRO A 144 7.95 3.75 -30.76
N HIS A 145 7.42 4.39 -29.70
CA HIS A 145 6.84 5.73 -29.72
C HIS A 145 5.61 5.88 -30.64
N ASP A 146 4.95 4.77 -30.97
CA ASP A 146 3.70 4.75 -31.71
C ASP A 146 2.52 4.40 -30.79
N SER A 147 1.30 4.40 -31.31
CA SER A 147 0.09 4.07 -30.59
C SER A 147 -0.83 3.16 -31.39
N LEU A 148 -1.68 2.43 -30.69
CA LEU A 148 -2.77 1.66 -31.30
C LEU A 148 -4.11 2.00 -30.65
N LYS A 149 -5.19 1.73 -31.39
CA LYS A 149 -6.56 1.89 -30.91
C LYS A 149 -7.22 0.53 -30.78
N MET A 150 -7.90 0.30 -29.65
CA MET A 150 -8.74 -0.88 -29.43
C MET A 150 -10.17 -0.45 -29.15
N ASN A 151 -11.12 -1.25 -29.63
CA ASN A 151 -12.52 -1.19 -29.21
C ASN A 151 -12.91 -2.58 -28.74
N ILE A 152 -13.44 -2.66 -27.52
CA ILE A 152 -13.79 -3.92 -26.87
C ILE A 152 -15.24 -3.81 -26.38
N ALA A 153 -16.07 -4.80 -26.70
CA ALA A 153 -17.38 -5.00 -26.08
C ALA A 153 -17.31 -6.23 -25.19
N TRP A 154 -17.88 -6.14 -24.01
CA TRP A 154 -17.78 -7.18 -23.00
C TRP A 154 -19.01 -7.20 -22.09
N HIS A 155 -19.21 -8.35 -21.44
CA HIS A 155 -20.19 -8.49 -20.37
C HIS A 155 -19.74 -9.52 -19.34
N TYR A 156 -20.32 -9.47 -18.15
CA TYR A 156 -20.24 -10.51 -17.13
C TYR A 156 -21.38 -10.38 -16.13
N ASP A 157 -21.63 -11.45 -15.36
CA ASP A 157 -22.55 -11.39 -14.24
C ASP A 157 -21.79 -11.11 -12.95
N LEU A 158 -22.17 -10.05 -12.23
CA LEU A 158 -21.54 -9.61 -11.00
C LEU A 158 -21.69 -10.70 -9.91
N ALA A 159 -20.59 -11.02 -9.24
CA ALA A 159 -20.59 -11.97 -8.13
C ALA A 159 -21.53 -11.54 -7.00
N GLY A 160 -22.08 -12.49 -6.26
CA GLY A 160 -22.79 -12.21 -5.00
C GLY A 160 -21.79 -11.88 -3.90
N GLY A 161 -22.10 -10.83 -3.12
CA GLY A 161 -21.14 -10.12 -2.33
C GLY A 161 -20.61 -10.79 -1.08
N GLN A 162 -19.33 -11.01 -1.09
CA GLN A 162 -18.39 -10.86 0.05
C GLN A 162 -17.00 -10.78 -0.59
N GLY A 163 -16.46 -9.59 -0.77
CA GLY A 163 -15.14 -9.43 -1.34
C GLY A 163 -14.90 -8.04 -1.91
N ARG A 164 -13.84 -7.93 -2.70
CA ARG A 164 -13.33 -6.69 -3.28
C ARG A 164 -14.27 -6.07 -4.31
N ASP A 165 -15.13 -6.89 -4.93
CA ASP A 165 -16.16 -6.50 -5.89
C ASP A 165 -17.38 -7.40 -5.71
N GLY A 166 -18.56 -6.92 -6.10
CA GLY A 166 -19.76 -7.75 -6.07
C GLY A 166 -21.05 -7.00 -5.73
N ALA A 167 -22.16 -7.75 -5.75
CA ALA A 167 -23.44 -7.28 -5.25
C ALA A 167 -23.44 -7.37 -3.72
N ILE A 168 -23.48 -6.22 -3.04
CA ILE A 168 -23.54 -6.11 -1.58
C ILE A 168 -24.92 -6.54 -1.10
N ASP A 169 -25.96 -6.08 -1.80
CA ASP A 169 -27.35 -6.52 -1.68
C ASP A 169 -28.01 -6.53 -3.06
N SER A 170 -29.34 -6.58 -3.11
CA SER A 170 -30.08 -6.65 -4.39
C SER A 170 -29.95 -5.39 -5.24
N THR A 171 -29.64 -4.23 -4.65
CA THR A 171 -29.61 -2.94 -5.33
C THR A 171 -28.37 -2.09 -5.03
N SER A 172 -27.43 -2.60 -4.24
CA SER A 172 -26.13 -1.98 -3.98
C SER A 172 -25.02 -2.85 -4.54
N PHE A 173 -24.27 -2.32 -5.51
CA PHE A 173 -23.19 -2.99 -6.21
C PHE A 173 -21.91 -2.21 -6.07
N TYR A 174 -20.78 -2.93 -5.90
CA TYR A 174 -19.45 -2.38 -6.00
C TYR A 174 -18.68 -3.08 -7.12
N LEU A 175 -18.14 -2.32 -8.05
CA LEU A 175 -17.40 -2.81 -9.19
C LEU A 175 -15.95 -2.32 -9.11
N ALA A 176 -15.03 -3.27 -9.04
CA ALA A 176 -13.60 -3.06 -9.17
C ALA A 176 -13.05 -4.01 -10.24
N TYR A 177 -11.99 -3.59 -10.95
CA TYR A 177 -11.34 -4.45 -11.95
C TYR A 177 -12.27 -4.92 -13.09
N PHE A 178 -13.37 -4.23 -13.31
CA PHE A 178 -14.55 -4.67 -14.03
C PHE A 178 -14.42 -4.64 -15.56
N TYR A 179 -13.29 -4.17 -16.09
CA TYR A 179 -13.07 -3.99 -17.53
C TYR A 179 -11.76 -4.66 -17.98
N PRO A 180 -11.66 -5.12 -19.26
CA PRO A 180 -10.40 -5.56 -19.84
C PRO A 180 -9.39 -4.41 -19.90
N ARG A 181 -8.16 -4.62 -19.43
CA ARG A 181 -7.13 -3.58 -19.48
C ARG A 181 -5.81 -4.11 -19.99
N VAL A 182 -5.00 -3.23 -20.58
CA VAL A 182 -3.63 -3.57 -20.96
C VAL A 182 -2.79 -3.65 -19.71
N SER A 183 -2.00 -4.70 -19.60
CA SER A 183 -1.04 -4.91 -18.50
C SER A 183 0.10 -3.90 -18.58
N VAL A 184 0.80 -3.70 -17.48
CA VAL A 184 2.06 -2.94 -17.48
C VAL A 184 3.10 -3.66 -18.35
N TYR A 185 3.79 -2.89 -19.17
CA TYR A 185 5.02 -3.28 -19.85
C TYR A 185 6.14 -2.43 -19.28
N ASP A 186 7.08 -3.03 -18.54
CA ASP A 186 8.11 -2.30 -17.83
C ASP A 186 9.54 -2.55 -18.35
N ASP A 187 10.48 -1.79 -17.80
CA ASP A 187 11.87 -1.72 -18.28
C ASP A 187 12.76 -2.89 -17.81
N TYR A 188 12.30 -3.67 -16.84
CA TYR A 188 13.09 -4.78 -16.28
C TYR A 188 12.51 -6.15 -16.57
N LYS A 189 11.20 -6.28 -16.73
CA LYS A 189 10.51 -7.58 -16.90
C LYS A 189 9.72 -7.70 -18.20
N GLY A 190 9.43 -6.59 -18.87
CA GLY A 190 8.52 -6.54 -20.01
C GLY A 190 7.06 -6.62 -19.53
N TRP A 191 6.21 -7.43 -20.19
CA TRP A 191 4.82 -7.58 -19.78
C TRP A 191 4.70 -8.18 -18.36
N ASP A 192 3.92 -7.51 -17.50
CA ASP A 192 3.46 -8.14 -16.27
C ASP A 192 2.41 -9.21 -16.59
N THR A 193 2.85 -10.45 -16.54
CA THR A 193 2.03 -11.64 -16.78
C THR A 193 1.62 -12.35 -15.50
N GLN A 194 1.87 -11.75 -14.32
CA GLN A 194 1.48 -12.33 -13.06
C GLN A 194 -0.05 -12.46 -12.98
N PRO A 195 -0.60 -13.68 -12.85
CA PRO A 195 -2.03 -13.83 -12.69
C PRO A 195 -2.48 -13.30 -11.33
N HIS A 196 -3.65 -12.67 -11.29
CA HIS A 196 -4.28 -12.33 -10.03
C HIS A 196 -4.91 -13.57 -9.40
N THR A 197 -4.59 -13.84 -8.14
CA THR A 197 -5.03 -15.03 -7.40
C THR A 197 -6.02 -14.73 -6.28
N GLY A 198 -6.38 -13.46 -6.11
CA GLY A 198 -7.22 -12.96 -5.02
C GLY A 198 -6.48 -12.62 -3.74
N GLY A 199 -5.20 -12.99 -3.62
CA GLY A 199 -4.34 -12.72 -2.45
C GLY A 199 -3.11 -11.86 -2.76
N LEU A 200 -2.93 -11.46 -4.02
CA LEU A 200 -1.89 -10.52 -4.45
C LEU A 200 -2.57 -9.22 -4.87
N GLU A 201 -1.92 -8.11 -4.60
CA GLU A 201 -2.37 -6.81 -5.05
C GLU A 201 -2.00 -6.55 -6.52
N PHE A 202 -2.20 -5.33 -7.01
CA PHE A 202 -2.24 -5.03 -8.43
C PHE A 202 -1.01 -4.27 -8.90
N TYR A 203 -0.80 -4.29 -10.22
CA TYR A 203 0.20 -3.48 -10.90
C TYR A 203 -0.39 -2.92 -12.18
N ASN A 204 -0.55 -1.58 -12.24
CA ASN A 204 -1.24 -0.90 -13.32
C ASN A 204 -0.47 0.35 -13.77
N ASP A 205 -0.49 0.63 -15.07
CA ASP A 205 0.02 1.88 -15.62
C ASP A 205 -0.85 3.08 -15.22
N PHE A 206 -0.25 4.26 -15.13
CA PHE A 206 -0.97 5.52 -14.98
C PHE A 206 -1.61 5.90 -16.31
N CYS A 207 -2.93 6.01 -16.31
CA CYS A 207 -3.75 6.22 -17.49
C CYS A 207 -4.76 7.35 -17.29
N ASP A 208 -5.38 7.79 -18.39
CA ASP A 208 -6.50 8.74 -18.36
C ASP A 208 -7.80 7.99 -18.62
N TYR A 209 -8.83 8.29 -17.84
CA TYR A 209 -10.13 7.61 -17.92
C TYR A 209 -11.28 8.59 -18.10
N LYS A 210 -12.15 8.26 -19.06
CA LYS A 210 -13.53 8.74 -19.13
C LYS A 210 -14.42 7.55 -18.84
N LEU A 211 -15.24 7.67 -17.81
CA LEU A 211 -16.15 6.62 -17.36
C LEU A 211 -17.58 7.13 -17.45
N SER A 212 -18.41 6.43 -18.21
CA SER A 212 -19.85 6.68 -18.32
C SER A 212 -20.61 5.49 -17.75
N VAL A 213 -21.44 5.71 -16.72
CA VAL A 213 -22.20 4.66 -16.04
C VAL A 213 -23.68 4.94 -16.19
N THR A 214 -24.39 4.04 -16.90
CA THR A 214 -25.83 4.16 -17.13
C THR A 214 -26.60 3.22 -16.19
N VAL A 215 -27.47 3.81 -15.38
CA VAL A 215 -28.31 3.12 -14.38
C VAL A 215 -29.76 3.59 -14.47
N PRO A 216 -30.75 2.82 -14.00
CA PRO A 216 -32.12 3.26 -13.88
C PRO A 216 -32.26 4.51 -13.00
N LYS A 217 -33.33 5.25 -13.14
CA LYS A 217 -33.67 6.35 -12.23
C LYS A 217 -33.63 5.89 -10.77
N ASN A 218 -33.36 6.82 -9.88
CA ASN A 218 -33.22 6.64 -8.43
C ASN A 218 -31.98 5.83 -7.99
N PHE A 219 -31.09 5.44 -8.90
CA PHE A 219 -29.77 4.93 -8.56
C PHE A 219 -28.75 6.05 -8.60
N ILE A 220 -27.93 6.13 -7.55
CA ILE A 220 -26.79 7.04 -7.43
C ILE A 220 -25.53 6.24 -7.77
N VAL A 221 -24.58 6.89 -8.43
CA VAL A 221 -23.27 6.33 -8.77
C VAL A 221 -22.18 7.14 -8.10
N TRP A 222 -21.28 6.47 -7.41
CA TRP A 222 -20.01 7.00 -6.90
C TRP A 222 -18.88 6.31 -7.65
N ALA A 223 -17.92 7.04 -8.18
CA ALA A 223 -16.84 6.42 -8.95
C ALA A 223 -15.53 7.20 -8.79
N THR A 224 -14.41 6.55 -9.14
CA THR A 224 -13.11 7.20 -9.29
C THR A 224 -13.21 8.38 -10.25
N GLY A 225 -12.54 9.49 -9.92
CA GLY A 225 -12.53 10.70 -10.73
C GLY A 225 -13.52 11.75 -10.26
N THR A 226 -13.70 12.78 -11.08
CA THR A 226 -14.59 13.92 -10.83
C THR A 226 -15.86 13.78 -11.65
N LEU A 227 -17.03 13.89 -11.01
CA LEU A 227 -18.34 13.88 -11.69
C LEU A 227 -18.48 15.12 -12.59
N GLN A 228 -18.76 14.90 -13.87
CA GLN A 228 -18.80 15.95 -14.90
C GLN A 228 -20.19 16.55 -15.11
N ASN A 229 -21.24 15.82 -14.80
CA ASN A 229 -22.60 16.21 -15.14
C ASN A 229 -23.60 16.13 -13.97
N PRO A 230 -23.28 16.67 -12.77
CA PRO A 230 -24.17 16.59 -11.61
C PRO A 230 -25.56 17.18 -11.88
N ASN A 231 -25.63 18.28 -12.62
CA ASN A 231 -26.90 18.95 -12.96
C ASN A 231 -27.77 18.17 -13.97
N GLU A 232 -27.21 17.18 -14.69
CA GLU A 232 -27.96 16.33 -15.61
C GLU A 232 -28.56 15.11 -14.89
N VAL A 233 -27.88 14.61 -13.83
CA VAL A 233 -28.21 13.35 -13.17
C VAL A 233 -28.87 13.52 -11.80
N LEU A 234 -28.71 14.68 -11.16
CA LEU A 234 -29.33 15.02 -9.88
C LEU A 234 -30.44 16.06 -10.06
N GLN A 235 -31.44 16.02 -9.17
CA GLN A 235 -32.36 17.14 -9.03
C GLN A 235 -31.62 18.38 -8.51
N PRO A 236 -32.07 19.60 -8.83
CA PRO A 236 -31.34 20.84 -8.54
C PRO A 236 -30.95 21.03 -7.06
N GLU A 237 -31.78 20.59 -6.14
CA GLU A 237 -31.51 20.67 -4.71
C GLU A 237 -30.27 19.85 -4.32
N PHE A 238 -30.19 18.59 -4.76
CA PHE A 238 -29.08 17.67 -4.43
C PHE A 238 -27.80 18.06 -5.15
N ALA A 239 -27.89 18.54 -6.39
CA ALA A 239 -26.74 19.12 -7.10
C ALA A 239 -26.19 20.34 -6.35
N LYS A 240 -27.04 21.20 -5.76
CA LYS A 240 -26.63 22.35 -4.95
C LYS A 240 -25.99 21.90 -3.62
N ARG A 241 -26.54 20.88 -2.94
CA ARG A 241 -25.93 20.33 -1.71
C ARG A 241 -24.52 19.78 -2.02
N LEU A 242 -24.37 19.01 -3.11
CA LEU A 242 -23.07 18.49 -3.56
C LEU A 242 -22.08 19.63 -3.88
N GLN A 243 -22.52 20.69 -4.55
CA GLN A 243 -21.67 21.84 -4.82
C GLN A 243 -21.23 22.53 -3.52
N ALA A 244 -22.13 22.69 -2.55
CA ALA A 244 -21.83 23.31 -1.26
C ALA A 244 -20.77 22.53 -0.47
N SER A 245 -20.79 21.19 -0.53
CA SER A 245 -19.80 20.34 0.17
C SER A 245 -18.36 20.55 -0.32
N MET A 246 -18.18 21.01 -1.56
CA MET A 246 -16.84 21.24 -2.13
C MET A 246 -16.06 22.36 -1.44
N THR A 247 -16.70 23.16 -0.61
CA THR A 247 -16.10 24.28 0.14
C THR A 247 -16.42 24.25 1.63
N SER A 248 -17.02 23.16 2.12
CA SER A 248 -17.39 22.99 3.53
C SER A 248 -16.42 22.05 4.23
N ASP A 249 -15.92 22.45 5.41
CA ASP A 249 -15.22 21.55 6.33
C ASP A 249 -16.20 20.67 7.13
N GLU A 250 -17.45 21.13 7.25
CA GLU A 250 -18.52 20.40 7.95
C GLU A 250 -19.24 19.46 6.99
N THR A 251 -19.71 18.34 7.54
CA THR A 251 -20.50 17.35 6.79
C THR A 251 -21.79 17.96 6.27
N ILE A 252 -22.02 17.81 4.98
CA ILE A 252 -23.29 18.12 4.31
C ILE A 252 -23.94 16.80 3.89
N HIS A 253 -25.14 16.57 4.39
CA HIS A 253 -25.97 15.43 3.95
C HIS A 253 -26.51 15.71 2.55
N ILE A 254 -25.91 15.08 1.53
CA ILE A 254 -26.34 15.25 0.13
C ILE A 254 -27.68 14.54 -0.06
N ALA A 255 -27.79 13.29 0.40
CA ALA A 255 -29.02 12.50 0.37
C ALA A 255 -29.15 11.70 1.67
N THR A 256 -30.23 11.89 2.39
CA THR A 256 -30.58 11.14 3.60
C THR A 256 -31.53 9.98 3.28
N ALA A 257 -31.71 9.05 4.21
CA ALA A 257 -32.68 7.96 4.11
C ALA A 257 -34.10 8.50 3.79
N GLN A 258 -34.48 9.67 4.34
CA GLN A 258 -35.76 10.31 4.05
C GLN A 258 -35.83 10.79 2.60
N ASP A 259 -34.77 11.43 2.08
CA ASP A 259 -34.68 11.88 0.69
C ASP A 259 -34.75 10.68 -0.28
N LEU A 260 -34.05 9.60 0.06
CA LEU A 260 -34.03 8.34 -0.72
C LEU A 260 -35.41 7.68 -0.78
N ALA A 261 -36.13 7.66 0.34
CA ALA A 261 -37.49 7.14 0.41
C ALA A 261 -38.47 7.90 -0.50
N ALA A 262 -38.24 9.21 -0.71
CA ALA A 262 -39.04 10.03 -1.62
C ALA A 262 -38.79 9.73 -3.11
N LYS A 263 -37.71 8.98 -3.43
CA LYS A 263 -37.34 8.56 -4.81
C LYS A 263 -37.24 9.71 -5.81
N ASN A 264 -36.69 10.84 -5.38
CA ASN A 264 -36.61 12.07 -6.17
C ASN A 264 -35.24 12.74 -6.11
N ILE A 265 -34.18 11.99 -5.83
CA ILE A 265 -32.81 12.54 -5.76
C ILE A 265 -32.23 12.72 -7.16
N THR A 266 -32.41 11.72 -8.03
CA THR A 266 -31.87 11.74 -9.38
C THR A 266 -32.86 12.32 -10.38
N ALA A 267 -32.37 12.69 -11.56
CA ALA A 267 -33.20 13.00 -12.70
C ALA A 267 -34.15 11.84 -12.98
N GLN A 268 -35.43 12.12 -13.31
CA GLN A 268 -36.50 11.13 -13.45
C GLN A 268 -36.62 10.56 -14.86
N ASN A 269 -35.54 10.54 -15.65
CA ASN A 269 -35.48 9.82 -16.92
C ASN A 269 -35.56 8.31 -16.66
N ALA A 270 -35.93 7.51 -17.67
CA ALA A 270 -35.94 6.06 -17.52
C ALA A 270 -34.56 5.51 -17.04
N THR A 271 -33.50 6.07 -17.58
CA THR A 271 -32.10 5.85 -17.16
C THR A 271 -31.35 7.16 -17.10
N ASN A 272 -30.33 7.23 -16.24
CA ASN A 272 -29.39 8.35 -16.14
C ASN A 272 -27.98 7.85 -16.41
N THR A 273 -27.19 8.63 -17.16
CA THR A 273 -25.79 8.32 -17.44
C THR A 273 -24.90 9.29 -16.66
N TRP A 274 -24.19 8.75 -15.67
CA TRP A 274 -23.23 9.45 -14.84
C TRP A 274 -21.87 9.47 -15.52
N LYS A 275 -21.23 10.63 -15.65
CA LYS A 275 -19.96 10.81 -16.38
C LYS A 275 -18.86 11.23 -15.44
N TRP A 276 -17.76 10.49 -15.42
CA TRP A 276 -16.60 10.72 -14.56
C TRP A 276 -15.33 10.87 -15.40
N ASN A 277 -14.45 11.77 -15.01
CA ASN A 277 -13.13 11.93 -15.62
C ASN A 277 -12.04 11.82 -14.56
N SER A 278 -10.97 11.13 -14.90
CA SER A 278 -9.73 11.09 -14.13
C SER A 278 -8.52 11.07 -15.06
N THR A 279 -7.41 11.64 -14.63
CA THR A 279 -6.17 11.70 -15.39
C THR A 279 -5.01 11.22 -14.54
N ASN A 280 -4.07 10.54 -15.18
CA ASN A 280 -2.85 10.05 -14.54
C ASN A 280 -3.12 9.23 -13.29
N ILE A 281 -3.98 8.23 -13.42
CA ILE A 281 -4.41 7.34 -12.33
C ILE A 281 -4.31 5.88 -12.76
N SER A 282 -4.09 4.98 -11.81
CA SER A 282 -3.77 3.58 -12.11
C SER A 282 -5.00 2.69 -12.36
N ASP A 283 -6.18 3.05 -11.84
CA ASP A 283 -7.40 2.25 -11.99
C ASP A 283 -8.65 3.09 -11.76
N VAL A 284 -9.83 2.50 -12.04
CA VAL A 284 -11.14 3.06 -11.72
C VAL A 284 -12.03 2.00 -11.05
N ALA A 285 -12.74 2.42 -10.00
CA ALA A 285 -13.77 1.65 -9.32
C ALA A 285 -15.06 2.46 -9.23
N LEU A 286 -16.17 1.79 -8.98
CA LEU A 286 -17.46 2.45 -8.80
C LEU A 286 -18.38 1.68 -7.85
N GLY A 287 -19.20 2.43 -7.11
CA GLY A 287 -20.31 1.94 -6.31
C GLY A 287 -21.64 2.46 -6.83
N VAL A 288 -22.68 1.65 -6.70
CA VAL A 288 -24.05 2.00 -7.12
C VAL A 288 -25.03 1.57 -6.04
N SER A 289 -25.96 2.45 -5.66
CA SER A 289 -27.06 2.12 -4.75
C SER A 289 -28.26 3.02 -4.99
N ASN A 290 -29.46 2.56 -4.64
CA ASN A 290 -30.68 3.34 -4.64
C ASN A 290 -31.20 3.67 -3.22
N HIS A 291 -30.45 3.30 -2.18
CA HIS A 291 -30.86 3.45 -0.79
C HIS A 291 -29.69 3.75 0.18
N TYR A 292 -28.47 4.01 -0.33
CA TYR A 292 -27.36 4.47 0.50
C TYR A 292 -27.46 5.98 0.72
N ASP A 293 -27.33 6.39 1.96
CA ASP A 293 -27.12 7.78 2.34
C ASP A 293 -25.85 8.32 1.69
N TRP A 294 -25.82 9.59 1.45
CA TRP A 294 -24.69 10.26 0.83
C TRP A 294 -24.31 11.50 1.63
N ASP A 295 -23.20 11.41 2.30
CA ASP A 295 -22.58 12.50 3.05
C ASP A 295 -21.34 13.03 2.33
N ALA A 296 -21.05 14.32 2.46
CA ALA A 296 -19.90 14.92 1.84
C ALA A 296 -19.38 16.15 2.59
N ALA A 297 -18.07 16.39 2.46
CA ALA A 297 -17.36 17.58 2.90
C ALA A 297 -16.17 17.84 1.99
N SER A 298 -15.29 18.75 2.37
CA SER A 298 -13.98 18.93 1.74
C SER A 298 -12.98 19.49 2.75
N VAL A 299 -11.71 19.25 2.52
CA VAL A 299 -10.60 19.68 3.38
C VAL A 299 -9.52 20.37 2.56
N ILE A 300 -8.87 21.40 3.13
CA ILE A 300 -7.67 22.00 2.52
C ILE A 300 -6.51 21.03 2.72
N VAL A 301 -5.91 20.56 1.61
CA VAL A 301 -4.79 19.63 1.60
C VAL A 301 -3.47 20.29 1.19
N ASP A 302 -3.52 21.52 0.69
CA ASP A 302 -2.35 22.31 0.31
C ASP A 302 -2.54 23.79 0.72
N ASP A 303 -1.89 24.18 1.80
CA ASP A 303 -1.95 25.53 2.35
C ASP A 303 -1.45 26.60 1.38
N LYS A 304 -0.49 26.26 0.52
CA LYS A 304 0.13 27.23 -0.39
C LYS A 304 -0.82 27.63 -1.52
N THR A 305 -1.56 26.67 -2.04
CA THR A 305 -2.49 26.88 -3.16
C THR A 305 -3.94 26.98 -2.71
N GLN A 306 -4.23 26.72 -1.43
CA GLN A 306 -5.57 26.59 -0.86
C GLN A 306 -6.43 25.54 -1.57
N ARG A 307 -5.75 24.49 -2.11
CA ARG A 307 -6.43 23.41 -2.79
C ARG A 307 -7.19 22.55 -1.80
N ARG A 308 -8.47 22.33 -2.11
CA ARG A 308 -9.34 21.43 -1.35
C ARG A 308 -9.48 20.08 -2.06
N THR A 309 -9.69 19.05 -1.27
CA THR A 309 -10.07 17.71 -1.73
C THR A 309 -11.47 17.41 -1.21
N ALA A 310 -12.35 16.94 -2.10
CA ALA A 310 -13.69 16.53 -1.71
C ALA A 310 -13.66 15.18 -0.99
N ILE A 311 -14.50 15.03 0.02
CA ILE A 311 -14.68 13.82 0.81
C ILE A 311 -16.13 13.39 0.65
N GLN A 312 -16.37 12.09 0.44
CA GLN A 312 -17.71 11.53 0.31
C GLN A 312 -17.80 10.22 1.09
N ALA A 313 -18.98 9.93 1.61
CA ALA A 313 -19.33 8.64 2.17
C ALA A 313 -20.69 8.18 1.60
N ALA A 314 -20.79 6.88 1.27
CA ALA A 314 -22.00 6.27 0.77
C ALA A 314 -22.27 4.99 1.55
N PHE A 315 -23.40 4.92 2.25
CA PHE A 315 -23.63 3.86 3.25
C PHE A 315 -25.11 3.64 3.55
N ALA A 316 -25.45 2.47 4.12
CA ALA A 316 -26.79 2.20 4.64
C ALA A 316 -27.02 2.99 5.95
N ASP A 317 -28.12 3.69 6.09
CA ASP A 317 -28.49 4.49 7.27
C ASP A 317 -28.35 3.75 8.62
N SER A 318 -28.52 2.42 8.60
CA SER A 318 -28.34 1.57 9.78
C SER A 318 -26.89 1.36 10.21
N SER A 319 -25.91 1.78 9.44
CA SER A 319 -24.48 1.58 9.70
C SER A 319 -23.91 2.78 10.47
N ASN A 320 -24.04 2.71 11.81
CA ASN A 320 -23.77 3.83 12.71
C ASN A 320 -22.33 4.38 12.61
N ASP A 321 -21.34 3.54 12.32
CA ASP A 321 -19.95 3.97 12.11
C ASP A 321 -19.80 4.86 10.88
N PHE A 322 -20.52 4.56 9.79
CA PHE A 322 -20.40 5.30 8.54
C PHE A 322 -20.90 6.75 8.62
N HIS A 323 -21.72 7.09 9.60
CA HIS A 323 -22.10 8.49 9.86
C HIS A 323 -20.89 9.35 10.32
N GLU A 324 -19.80 8.72 10.77
CA GLU A 324 -18.55 9.39 11.15
C GLU A 324 -17.50 9.40 10.03
N TYR A 325 -17.68 8.66 8.93
CA TYR A 325 -16.65 8.42 7.91
C TYR A 325 -16.19 9.70 7.20
N VAL A 326 -17.07 10.66 6.96
CA VAL A 326 -16.67 11.97 6.39
C VAL A 326 -15.73 12.70 7.34
N LYS A 327 -16.01 12.67 8.64
CA LYS A 327 -15.15 13.29 9.66
C LYS A 327 -13.82 12.54 9.81
N PHE A 328 -13.84 11.21 9.79
CA PHE A 328 -12.61 10.41 9.82
C PHE A 328 -11.74 10.75 8.60
N ALA A 329 -12.29 10.70 7.40
CA ALA A 329 -11.55 11.04 6.18
C ALA A 329 -11.04 12.49 6.18
N HIS A 330 -11.80 13.43 6.74
CA HIS A 330 -11.34 14.82 6.89
C HIS A 330 -10.05 14.88 7.73
N ASN A 331 -10.05 14.23 8.90
CA ASN A 331 -8.87 14.16 9.77
C ASN A 331 -7.70 13.45 9.09
N THR A 332 -7.97 12.34 8.41
CA THR A 332 -6.97 11.53 7.71
C THR A 332 -6.28 12.34 6.60
N LEU A 333 -7.06 13.00 5.74
CA LEU A 333 -6.52 13.81 4.65
C LEU A 333 -5.73 15.02 5.16
N ASP A 334 -6.25 15.70 6.19
CA ASP A 334 -5.57 16.81 6.85
C ASP A 334 -4.23 16.35 7.42
N TRP A 335 -4.25 15.28 8.22
CA TRP A 335 -3.05 14.80 8.89
C TRP A 335 -1.98 14.31 7.91
N PHE A 336 -2.33 13.49 6.92
CA PHE A 336 -1.38 12.99 5.93
C PHE A 336 -0.81 14.11 5.07
N SER A 337 -1.62 15.10 4.73
CA SER A 337 -1.16 16.23 3.89
C SER A 337 -0.16 17.13 4.62
N HIS A 338 -0.30 17.30 5.93
CA HIS A 338 0.48 18.28 6.69
C HIS A 338 1.54 17.66 7.61
N ASN A 339 1.37 16.38 8.03
CA ASN A 339 2.30 15.73 8.98
C ASN A 339 3.21 14.71 8.28
N LEU A 340 2.77 13.46 8.12
CA LEU A 340 3.54 12.42 7.45
C LEU A 340 2.61 11.56 6.57
N PRO A 341 2.88 11.43 5.26
CA PRO A 341 4.11 11.84 4.58
C PRO A 341 4.31 13.38 4.49
N GLY A 342 3.29 14.20 4.76
CA GLY A 342 3.38 15.65 4.62
C GLY A 342 3.52 16.08 3.15
N VAL A 343 2.80 15.36 2.30
CA VAL A 343 2.62 15.62 0.88
C VAL A 343 1.13 15.86 0.66
N PRO A 344 0.73 16.97 0.06
CA PRO A 344 -0.69 17.25 -0.19
C PRO A 344 -1.38 16.06 -0.87
N TYR A 345 -2.53 15.64 -0.33
CA TYR A 345 -3.31 14.55 -0.93
C TYR A 345 -3.45 14.76 -2.44
N PRO A 346 -3.00 13.81 -3.29
CA PRO A 346 -2.74 14.11 -4.70
C PRO A 346 -4.00 14.23 -5.56
N PHE A 347 -5.11 13.65 -5.13
CA PHE A 347 -6.33 13.52 -5.93
C PHE A 347 -7.41 14.55 -5.57
N PRO A 348 -8.38 14.82 -6.47
CA PRO A 348 -9.43 15.81 -6.23
C PRO A 348 -10.49 15.37 -5.23
N LYS A 349 -10.58 14.07 -4.94
CA LYS A 349 -11.56 13.53 -3.98
C LYS A 349 -11.10 12.21 -3.36
N THR A 350 -11.81 11.80 -2.30
CA THR A 350 -11.92 10.41 -1.82
C THR A 350 -13.38 10.08 -1.57
N THR A 351 -13.76 8.80 -1.65
CA THR A 351 -15.10 8.31 -1.35
C THR A 351 -14.99 7.00 -0.57
N SER A 352 -15.58 6.96 0.61
CA SER A 352 -15.76 5.73 1.37
C SER A 352 -17.12 5.13 1.04
N PHE A 353 -17.12 3.94 0.45
CA PHE A 353 -18.31 3.23 0.06
C PHE A 353 -18.48 2.00 0.94
N GLN A 354 -19.62 1.86 1.61
CA GLN A 354 -19.88 0.68 2.44
C GLN A 354 -19.95 -0.59 1.59
N GLY A 355 -19.05 -1.51 1.86
CA GLY A 355 -18.96 -2.81 1.22
C GLY A 355 -18.57 -3.92 2.20
N PHE A 356 -17.68 -4.84 1.79
CA PHE A 356 -17.30 -6.01 2.59
C PHE A 356 -15.80 -6.32 2.56
N ALA A 357 -14.96 -5.44 2.02
CA ALA A 357 -13.61 -5.85 1.65
C ALA A 357 -12.49 -5.23 2.49
N ASP A 358 -12.72 -4.05 3.08
CA ASP A 358 -11.67 -3.23 3.66
C ASP A 358 -10.52 -3.11 2.63
N MET A 359 -10.81 -2.34 1.55
CA MET A 359 -9.97 -2.29 0.35
C MET A 359 -9.87 -0.92 -0.25
N GLU A 360 -8.68 -0.66 -0.72
CA GLU A 360 -8.24 0.54 -1.41
C GLU A 360 -8.51 0.49 -2.93
N TYR A 361 -8.91 1.63 -3.46
CA TYR A 361 -8.94 1.93 -4.90
C TYR A 361 -8.61 3.40 -5.11
N PRO A 362 -8.15 3.81 -6.30
CA PRO A 362 -7.89 5.22 -6.53
C PRO A 362 -9.13 6.08 -6.28
N MET A 363 -9.07 6.99 -5.30
CA MET A 363 -10.16 7.89 -4.89
C MET A 363 -11.42 7.17 -4.33
N MET A 364 -11.35 5.88 -4.08
CA MET A 364 -12.45 5.08 -3.54
C MET A 364 -11.89 4.09 -2.51
N VAL A 365 -12.61 3.87 -1.42
CA VAL A 365 -12.36 2.77 -0.49
C VAL A 365 -13.65 1.98 -0.32
N ASN A 366 -13.52 0.68 -0.07
CA ASN A 366 -14.65 -0.24 0.10
C ASN A 366 -14.56 -0.87 1.48
N ASP A 367 -15.14 -0.20 2.49
CA ASP A 367 -15.02 -0.58 3.90
C ASP A 367 -16.23 -1.36 4.40
N SER A 368 -15.99 -2.27 5.32
CA SER A 368 -17.05 -3.03 5.99
C SER A 368 -17.55 -2.30 7.24
N HIS A 369 -18.86 -2.44 7.51
CA HIS A 369 -19.47 -1.91 8.74
C HIS A 369 -18.93 -2.63 9.98
N THR A 370 -18.59 -1.88 11.02
CA THR A 370 -18.21 -2.37 12.35
C THR A 370 -18.89 -1.56 13.45
N LYS A 371 -19.00 -2.17 14.65
CA LYS A 371 -19.52 -1.48 15.83
C LYS A 371 -18.43 -0.71 16.59
N ASP A 372 -17.19 -0.98 16.32
CA ASP A 372 -16.04 -0.34 16.97
C ASP A 372 -15.56 0.85 16.12
N LEU A 373 -15.90 2.06 16.58
CA LEU A 373 -15.52 3.30 15.88
C LEU A 373 -14.00 3.49 15.80
N THR A 374 -13.24 2.99 16.77
CA THR A 374 -11.78 3.08 16.70
C THR A 374 -11.23 2.18 15.60
N PHE A 375 -11.80 0.98 15.47
CA PHE A 375 -11.44 0.06 14.39
C PHE A 375 -11.88 0.62 13.02
N ALA A 376 -13.11 1.17 12.91
CA ALA A 376 -13.59 1.81 11.69
C ALA A 376 -12.66 2.94 11.21
N GLN A 377 -12.26 3.82 12.13
CA GLN A 377 -11.32 4.91 11.82
C GLN A 377 -9.96 4.37 11.38
N LEU A 378 -9.42 3.38 12.08
CA LEU A 378 -8.12 2.80 11.73
C LEU A 378 -8.14 2.13 10.35
N VAL A 379 -9.21 1.40 10.00
CA VAL A 379 -9.36 0.80 8.67
C VAL A 379 -9.40 1.91 7.62
N GLN A 380 -10.22 2.93 7.81
CA GLN A 380 -10.29 4.04 6.86
C GLN A 380 -8.96 4.79 6.72
N ASP A 381 -8.21 4.99 7.81
CA ASP A 381 -6.88 5.60 7.77
C ASP A 381 -5.91 4.75 6.94
N HIS A 382 -5.95 3.43 7.12
CA HIS A 382 -5.14 2.47 6.36
C HIS A 382 -5.49 2.51 4.87
N GLU A 383 -6.77 2.40 4.52
CA GLU A 383 -7.23 2.39 3.12
C GLU A 383 -6.98 3.73 2.41
N ILE A 384 -7.11 4.86 3.12
CA ILE A 384 -6.76 6.17 2.56
C ILE A 384 -5.24 6.35 2.42
N ALA A 385 -4.43 5.75 3.29
CA ALA A 385 -2.96 5.81 3.19
C ALA A 385 -2.45 5.20 1.87
N HIS A 386 -3.13 4.19 1.34
CA HIS A 386 -2.85 3.60 0.02
C HIS A 386 -2.91 4.60 -1.13
N THR A 387 -3.53 5.76 -0.93
CA THR A 387 -3.46 6.87 -1.90
C THR A 387 -2.02 7.25 -2.24
N TYR A 388 -1.12 7.21 -1.27
CA TYR A 388 0.30 7.53 -1.49
C TYR A 388 1.09 6.33 -2.00
N PHE A 389 0.78 5.13 -1.53
CA PHE A 389 1.37 3.85 -1.89
C PHE A 389 0.24 2.81 -1.96
N PRO A 390 -0.20 2.38 -3.17
CA PRO A 390 0.50 2.42 -4.47
C PRO A 390 0.03 3.53 -5.43
N PHE A 391 -1.06 4.27 -5.17
CA PHE A 391 -1.74 5.03 -6.22
C PHE A 391 -1.02 6.30 -6.66
N TYR A 392 -0.25 6.93 -5.77
CA TYR A 392 0.61 8.06 -6.13
C TYR A 392 1.99 7.61 -6.60
N MET A 393 2.51 6.52 -6.04
CA MET A 393 3.87 6.04 -6.26
C MET A 393 3.97 4.90 -7.29
N GLY A 394 2.89 4.28 -7.73
CA GLY A 394 2.84 3.25 -8.78
C GLY A 394 3.71 2.03 -8.51
N THR A 395 3.77 1.57 -7.27
CA THR A 395 4.57 0.40 -6.87
C THR A 395 4.04 -0.89 -7.50
N ASN A 396 4.94 -1.85 -7.76
CA ASN A 396 4.55 -3.17 -8.24
C ASN A 396 4.16 -4.06 -7.05
N GLU A 397 2.92 -3.97 -6.64
CA GLU A 397 2.36 -4.69 -5.50
C GLU A 397 2.27 -6.20 -5.75
N SER A 398 2.06 -6.62 -7.00
CA SER A 398 2.04 -8.03 -7.38
C SER A 398 3.34 -8.76 -7.05
N TYR A 399 4.48 -8.02 -6.99
CA TYR A 399 5.79 -8.58 -6.66
C TYR A 399 6.35 -8.07 -5.34
N TYR A 400 6.02 -6.86 -4.93
CA TYR A 400 6.64 -6.19 -3.78
C TYR A 400 5.57 -5.51 -2.92
N ALA A 401 4.62 -6.30 -2.41
CA ALA A 401 3.52 -5.82 -1.57
C ALA A 401 3.97 -4.98 -0.37
N PHE A 402 5.20 -5.18 0.11
CA PHE A 402 5.76 -4.38 1.20
C PHE A 402 5.96 -2.90 0.86
N MET A 403 6.06 -2.55 -0.45
CA MET A 403 6.20 -1.15 -0.90
C MET A 403 4.86 -0.40 -0.89
N ASP A 404 3.80 -1.09 -0.62
CA ASP A 404 2.43 -0.65 -0.49
C ASP A 404 1.95 -0.83 0.96
N GLU A 405 1.59 -2.02 1.36
CA GLU A 405 1.04 -2.39 2.66
C GLU A 405 1.94 -2.02 3.86
N GLY A 406 3.25 -2.12 3.66
CA GLY A 406 4.20 -1.70 4.69
C GLY A 406 4.14 -0.21 4.99
N TRP A 407 3.89 0.63 3.98
CA TRP A 407 3.69 2.07 4.15
C TRP A 407 2.32 2.40 4.73
N ALA A 408 1.24 1.80 4.22
CA ALA A 408 -0.10 1.99 4.78
C ALA A 408 -0.13 1.62 6.28
N THR A 409 0.45 0.47 6.65
CA THR A 409 0.61 0.05 8.05
C THR A 409 1.46 1.02 8.88
N THR A 410 2.48 1.63 8.30
CA THR A 410 3.30 2.64 8.99
C THR A 410 2.50 3.91 9.26
N PHE A 411 1.77 4.39 8.27
CA PHE A 411 0.93 5.59 8.40
C PHE A 411 -0.24 5.35 9.37
N GLU A 412 -0.86 4.17 9.35
CA GLU A 412 -1.87 3.72 10.32
C GLU A 412 -1.41 3.92 11.78
N LEU A 413 -0.20 3.45 12.13
CA LEU A 413 0.33 3.64 13.48
C LEU A 413 0.57 5.11 13.82
N LEU A 414 1.11 5.88 12.88
CA LEU A 414 1.53 7.25 13.14
C LEU A 414 0.34 8.20 13.29
N ILE A 415 -0.69 8.06 12.45
CA ILE A 415 -1.93 8.82 12.60
C ILE A 415 -2.69 8.35 13.84
N GLY A 416 -2.82 7.04 14.05
CA GLY A 416 -3.47 6.48 15.24
C GLY A 416 -2.82 6.94 16.56
N THR A 417 -1.51 7.21 16.55
CA THR A 417 -0.81 7.83 17.70
C THR A 417 -1.29 9.26 17.95
N ALA A 418 -1.53 10.03 16.89
CA ALA A 418 -2.03 11.40 17.02
C ALA A 418 -3.50 11.44 17.49
N GLU A 419 -4.31 10.49 17.04
CA GLU A 419 -5.75 10.44 17.32
C GLU A 419 -6.10 9.80 18.67
N ASN A 420 -5.42 8.72 18.99
CA ASN A 420 -5.78 7.87 20.15
C ASN A 420 -4.72 7.86 21.27
N GLY A 421 -3.58 8.51 21.06
CA GLY A 421 -2.43 8.49 21.93
C GLY A 421 -1.56 7.23 21.78
N LYS A 422 -0.25 7.38 22.06
CA LYS A 422 0.77 6.37 21.80
C LYS A 422 0.44 4.98 22.41
N ALA A 423 -0.02 4.94 23.65
CA ALA A 423 -0.24 3.66 24.34
C ALA A 423 -1.30 2.80 23.63
N LYS A 424 -2.42 3.40 23.22
CA LYS A 424 -3.52 2.72 22.53
C LYS A 424 -3.13 2.33 21.10
N ALA A 425 -2.46 3.22 20.40
CA ALA A 425 -1.98 2.95 19.04
C ALA A 425 -0.94 1.82 19.02
N ASP A 426 0.03 1.82 19.94
CA ASP A 426 1.04 0.77 20.08
C ASP A 426 0.40 -0.59 20.43
N GLU A 427 -0.59 -0.62 21.32
CA GLU A 427 -1.30 -1.85 21.70
C GLU A 427 -2.00 -2.44 20.49
N PHE A 428 -2.74 -1.62 19.75
CA PHE A 428 -3.46 -2.01 18.55
C PHE A 428 -2.50 -2.53 17.46
N TYR A 429 -1.44 -1.77 17.17
CA TYR A 429 -0.41 -2.14 16.21
C TYR A 429 0.26 -3.48 16.54
N LYS A 430 0.63 -3.69 17.81
CA LYS A 430 1.18 -4.97 18.26
C LYS A 430 0.18 -6.11 18.06
N GLN A 431 -1.07 -5.91 18.41
CA GLN A 431 -2.11 -6.94 18.30
C GLN A 431 -2.34 -7.37 16.84
N PHE A 432 -2.49 -6.43 15.92
CA PHE A 432 -2.90 -6.73 14.54
C PHE A 432 -1.74 -6.93 13.57
N ARG A 433 -0.58 -6.30 13.81
CA ARG A 433 0.54 -6.28 12.85
C ARG A 433 1.78 -7.05 13.30
N VAL A 434 2.02 -7.25 14.61
CA VAL A 434 3.30 -7.75 15.11
C VAL A 434 3.20 -9.09 15.84
N ASN A 435 2.29 -9.25 16.80
CA ASN A 435 2.27 -10.39 17.72
C ASN A 435 2.19 -11.76 17.01
N ARG A 436 1.40 -11.85 15.93
CA ARG A 436 1.28 -13.09 15.16
C ARG A 436 2.60 -13.53 14.56
N TRP A 437 3.39 -12.57 14.09
CA TRP A 437 4.70 -12.83 13.52
C TRP A 437 5.72 -13.15 14.60
N THR A 438 5.82 -12.35 15.67
CA THR A 438 6.80 -12.52 16.75
C THR A 438 6.72 -13.88 17.41
N HIS A 439 5.51 -14.45 17.54
CA HIS A 439 5.31 -15.77 18.16
C HIS A 439 5.21 -16.90 17.12
N GLY A 440 5.56 -16.64 15.88
CA GLY A 440 5.53 -17.61 14.78
C GLY A 440 6.80 -18.49 14.68
N PRO A 441 6.81 -19.45 13.75
CA PRO A 441 7.97 -20.33 13.54
C PRO A 441 9.05 -19.64 12.71
N HIS A 442 9.98 -18.94 13.35
CA HIS A 442 11.04 -18.13 12.68
C HIS A 442 11.96 -18.93 11.73
N ALA A 443 12.06 -20.25 11.89
CA ALA A 443 12.85 -21.09 10.98
C ALA A 443 12.35 -21.10 9.52
N LYS A 444 11.12 -20.58 9.27
CA LYS A 444 10.51 -20.50 7.93
C LYS A 444 10.47 -19.06 7.39
N GLU A 445 11.06 -18.12 8.12
CA GLU A 445 11.06 -16.71 7.69
C GLU A 445 11.78 -16.54 6.35
N GLN A 446 11.25 -15.66 5.53
CA GLN A 446 11.84 -15.25 4.26
C GLN A 446 12.18 -13.76 4.30
N PRO A 447 13.23 -13.32 3.60
CA PRO A 447 13.57 -11.90 3.48
C PRO A 447 12.38 -11.08 2.94
N ILE A 448 12.24 -9.84 3.39
CA ILE A 448 11.17 -8.92 2.93
C ILE A 448 11.25 -8.72 1.41
N ILE A 449 12.47 -8.70 0.84
CA ILE A 449 12.71 -8.51 -0.60
C ILE A 449 12.23 -9.68 -1.47
N THR A 450 11.85 -10.82 -0.88
CA THR A 450 11.33 -11.97 -1.62
C THR A 450 10.07 -11.55 -2.38
N PRO A 451 9.98 -11.77 -3.70
CA PRO A 451 8.79 -11.46 -4.46
C PRO A 451 7.54 -12.14 -3.87
N SER A 452 6.43 -11.41 -3.79
CA SER A 452 5.19 -11.90 -3.15
C SER A 452 4.73 -13.27 -3.67
N PRO A 453 4.82 -13.60 -4.99
CA PRO A 453 4.47 -14.94 -5.49
C PRO A 453 5.39 -16.05 -4.99
N ASP A 454 6.62 -15.73 -4.56
CA ASP A 454 7.64 -16.68 -4.10
C ASP A 454 7.64 -16.83 -2.57
N VAL A 455 6.83 -16.06 -1.86
CA VAL A 455 6.70 -16.20 -0.42
C VAL A 455 5.85 -17.43 -0.10
N THR A 456 6.48 -18.42 0.54
CA THR A 456 5.85 -19.71 0.85
C THR A 456 5.23 -19.76 2.24
N PHE A 457 5.63 -18.84 3.13
CA PHE A 457 5.17 -18.78 4.51
C PHE A 457 5.09 -17.34 5.01
N GLY A 458 4.01 -17.00 5.71
CA GLY A 458 3.89 -15.68 6.35
C GLY A 458 3.83 -14.50 5.39
N GLY A 459 3.18 -14.66 4.20
CA GLY A 459 3.08 -13.59 3.20
C GLY A 459 2.59 -12.27 3.76
N GLY A 460 1.56 -12.29 4.62
CA GLY A 460 1.08 -11.10 5.32
C GLY A 460 2.14 -10.46 6.23
N ASN A 461 3.02 -11.26 6.88
CA ASN A 461 4.10 -10.69 7.69
C ASN A 461 5.08 -9.89 6.83
N ASN A 462 5.41 -10.40 5.63
CA ASN A 462 6.33 -9.74 4.70
C ASN A 462 5.70 -8.55 3.96
N ALA A 463 4.37 -8.46 3.90
CA ALA A 463 3.67 -7.33 3.30
C ALA A 463 3.44 -6.19 4.31
N TYR A 464 3.00 -6.49 5.52
CA TYR A 464 2.49 -5.53 6.52
C TYR A 464 3.51 -5.22 7.65
N GLY A 465 3.54 -6.05 8.69
CA GLY A 465 4.22 -5.75 9.97
C GLY A 465 5.73 -5.63 9.87
N LYS A 466 6.42 -6.59 9.24
CA LYS A 466 7.89 -6.57 9.13
C LYS A 466 8.41 -5.36 8.36
N PRO A 467 7.90 -5.02 7.15
CA PRO A 467 8.33 -3.83 6.45
C PRO A 467 7.97 -2.55 7.19
N SER A 468 6.78 -2.45 7.80
CA SER A 468 6.42 -1.30 8.63
C SER A 468 7.40 -1.08 9.78
N LEU A 469 7.76 -2.14 10.52
CA LEU A 469 8.79 -2.05 11.56
C LEU A 469 10.14 -1.59 10.99
N SER A 470 10.52 -2.00 9.77
CA SER A 470 11.74 -1.52 9.13
C SER A 470 11.70 -0.02 8.84
N TYR A 471 10.56 0.51 8.38
CA TYR A 471 10.38 1.94 8.11
C TYR A 471 10.38 2.75 9.41
N LEU A 472 9.75 2.25 10.46
CA LEU A 472 9.74 2.86 11.79
C LEU A 472 11.13 2.84 12.46
N ALA A 473 11.89 1.73 12.32
CA ALA A 473 13.27 1.66 12.77
C ALA A 473 14.18 2.63 12.00
N LEU A 474 13.96 2.80 10.69
CA LEU A 474 14.69 3.79 9.90
C LEU A 474 14.33 5.22 10.32
N LYS A 475 13.05 5.48 10.62
CA LYS A 475 12.57 6.77 11.12
C LYS A 475 13.22 7.11 12.46
N ASP A 476 13.24 6.15 13.38
CA ASP A 476 13.92 6.30 14.67
C ASP A 476 15.43 6.59 14.50
N MET A 477 16.11 5.84 13.64
CA MET A 477 17.55 6.00 13.39
C MET A 477 17.92 7.35 12.76
N LEU A 478 17.06 7.89 11.89
CA LEU A 478 17.32 9.15 11.17
C LEU A 478 16.80 10.38 11.92
N GLY A 479 15.81 10.19 12.79
CA GLY A 479 14.98 11.26 13.33
C GLY A 479 13.96 11.79 12.31
N ASP A 480 12.91 12.44 12.81
CA ASP A 480 11.72 12.80 12.03
C ASP A 480 12.04 13.67 10.81
N ASP A 481 12.81 14.74 10.98
CA ASP A 481 13.11 15.69 9.92
C ASP A 481 13.91 15.06 8.77
N LEU A 482 14.94 14.29 9.10
CA LEU A 482 15.78 13.67 8.08
C LEU A 482 15.08 12.51 7.40
N PHE A 483 14.28 11.74 8.14
CA PHE A 483 13.43 10.70 7.57
C PHE A 483 12.41 11.30 6.59
N LYS A 484 11.64 12.33 7.00
CA LYS A 484 10.67 13.04 6.16
C LYS A 484 11.33 13.60 4.89
N LYS A 485 12.50 14.23 5.02
CA LYS A 485 13.28 14.71 3.87
C LYS A 485 13.67 13.59 2.91
N ALA A 486 14.10 12.44 3.44
CA ALA A 486 14.48 11.30 2.62
C ALA A 486 13.26 10.69 1.91
N LEU A 487 12.13 10.57 2.61
CA LEU A 487 10.85 10.11 2.06
C LEU A 487 10.36 11.05 0.95
N HIS A 488 10.40 12.37 1.15
CA HIS A 488 10.07 13.35 0.11
C HIS A 488 10.99 13.23 -1.11
N THR A 489 12.28 12.91 -0.91
CA THR A 489 13.19 12.66 -2.04
C THR A 489 12.74 11.46 -2.86
N TYR A 490 12.29 10.37 -2.20
CA TYR A 490 11.75 9.20 -2.87
C TYR A 490 10.45 9.54 -3.61
N MET A 491 9.48 10.13 -2.93
CA MET A 491 8.17 10.48 -3.51
C MET A 491 8.29 11.46 -4.67
N ASN A 492 9.10 12.52 -4.54
CA ASN A 492 9.30 13.51 -5.61
C ASN A 492 9.98 12.92 -6.86
N ASN A 493 10.85 11.93 -6.69
CA ASN A 493 11.51 11.29 -7.82
C ASN A 493 10.60 10.32 -8.57
N TRP A 494 9.67 9.65 -7.87
CA TRP A 494 9.00 8.47 -8.37
C TRP A 494 7.47 8.55 -8.40
N ASN A 495 6.85 9.64 -7.95
CA ASN A 495 5.39 9.77 -8.10
C ASN A 495 4.97 9.65 -9.58
N SER A 496 3.82 9.05 -9.81
CA SER A 496 3.30 8.74 -11.15
C SER A 496 4.26 7.92 -12.02
N LYS A 497 5.11 7.10 -11.39
CA LYS A 497 6.06 6.18 -12.03
C LYS A 497 6.05 4.85 -11.31
N HIS A 498 6.84 3.90 -11.81
CA HIS A 498 6.94 2.55 -11.28
C HIS A 498 8.28 2.32 -10.56
N PRO A 499 8.41 2.75 -9.28
CA PRO A 499 9.60 2.45 -8.49
C PRO A 499 9.63 0.97 -8.10
N ILE A 500 10.86 0.45 -8.00
CA ILE A 500 11.16 -0.86 -7.46
C ILE A 500 11.95 -0.72 -6.14
N PRO A 501 12.16 -1.78 -5.34
CA PRO A 501 12.84 -1.69 -4.05
C PRO A 501 14.18 -0.96 -4.09
N TRP A 502 15.00 -1.20 -5.10
CA TRP A 502 16.32 -0.52 -5.23
C TRP A 502 16.21 0.98 -5.50
N ASP A 503 15.13 1.43 -6.13
CA ASP A 503 14.84 2.86 -6.32
C ASP A 503 14.49 3.52 -4.98
N TYR A 504 13.72 2.83 -4.13
CA TYR A 504 13.46 3.23 -2.76
C TYR A 504 14.75 3.32 -1.94
N PHE A 505 15.56 2.25 -1.91
CA PHE A 505 16.81 2.24 -1.15
C PHE A 505 17.76 3.37 -1.59
N ASN A 506 17.94 3.54 -2.89
CA ASN A 506 18.79 4.58 -3.44
C ASN A 506 18.25 5.99 -3.16
N SER A 507 16.92 6.19 -3.21
CA SER A 507 16.28 7.48 -2.89
C SER A 507 16.47 7.85 -1.43
N MET A 508 16.27 6.90 -0.50
CA MET A 508 16.44 7.11 0.94
C MET A 508 17.92 7.43 1.29
N LYS A 509 18.86 6.72 0.69
CA LYS A 509 20.30 7.05 0.82
C LYS A 509 20.60 8.46 0.32
N ARG A 510 20.07 8.82 -0.85
CA ARG A 510 20.28 10.15 -1.44
C ARG A 510 19.67 11.25 -0.61
N GLY A 511 18.41 11.09 -0.18
CA GLY A 511 17.66 12.09 0.58
C GLY A 511 18.24 12.32 1.98
N SER A 512 18.66 11.24 2.65
CA SER A 512 19.31 11.33 3.97
C SER A 512 20.80 11.72 3.92
N GLY A 513 21.48 11.50 2.79
CA GLY A 513 22.95 11.65 2.70
C GLY A 513 23.73 10.63 3.55
N LYS A 514 23.09 9.54 3.98
CA LYS A 514 23.68 8.49 4.82
C LYS A 514 23.92 7.21 4.01
N ASN A 515 24.98 6.47 4.38
CA ASN A 515 25.11 5.08 3.91
C ASN A 515 24.19 4.19 4.76
N LEU A 516 23.11 3.72 4.12
CA LEU A 516 22.07 2.86 4.71
C LEU A 516 22.13 1.42 4.19
N ASP A 517 23.13 1.04 3.38
CA ASP A 517 23.21 -0.29 2.76
C ASP A 517 23.21 -1.41 3.82
N TRP A 518 23.95 -1.22 4.92
CA TRP A 518 23.99 -2.16 6.03
C TRP A 518 22.61 -2.38 6.67
N PHE A 519 21.82 -1.30 6.81
CA PHE A 519 20.49 -1.34 7.40
C PHE A 519 19.48 -2.02 6.45
N PHE A 520 19.47 -1.62 5.18
CA PHE A 520 18.61 -2.25 4.17
C PHE A 520 18.96 -3.72 3.96
N TYR A 521 20.26 -4.08 3.97
CA TYR A 521 20.66 -5.47 3.91
C TYR A 521 20.11 -6.25 5.11
N ASN A 522 20.29 -5.74 6.32
CA ASN A 522 19.82 -6.37 7.55
C ASN A 522 18.31 -6.61 7.51
N TRP A 523 17.49 -5.61 7.18
CA TRP A 523 16.05 -5.72 7.22
C TRP A 523 15.43 -6.43 6.00
N PHE A 524 15.90 -6.14 4.80
CA PHE A 524 15.23 -6.56 3.58
C PHE A 524 15.82 -7.84 2.96
N PHE A 525 17.08 -8.15 3.21
CA PHE A 525 17.79 -9.26 2.55
C PHE A 525 18.10 -10.44 3.49
N THR A 526 17.63 -10.40 4.73
CA THR A 526 17.82 -11.48 5.70
C THR A 526 16.50 -12.02 6.22
N PRO A 527 16.43 -13.30 6.60
CA PRO A 527 15.25 -13.90 7.21
C PRO A 527 15.27 -13.73 8.73
N TYR A 528 15.69 -12.57 9.25
CA TYR A 528 15.84 -12.32 10.67
C TYR A 528 14.49 -12.08 11.36
N TYR A 529 14.50 -12.04 12.69
CA TYR A 529 13.39 -11.72 13.57
C TYR A 529 13.88 -10.86 14.75
N ILE A 530 13.06 -10.55 15.72
CA ILE A 530 13.41 -9.71 16.86
C ILE A 530 13.57 -10.58 18.09
N ASP A 531 14.78 -10.61 18.63
CA ASP A 531 15.14 -11.31 19.86
C ASP A 531 16.45 -10.72 20.38
N LEU A 532 16.36 -9.93 21.43
CA LEU A 532 17.49 -9.31 22.12
C LEU A 532 17.71 -10.02 23.46
N SER A 533 18.93 -10.09 23.93
CA SER A 533 19.26 -10.63 25.24
C SER A 533 20.16 -9.65 26.01
N LEU A 534 19.84 -9.42 27.27
CA LEU A 534 20.70 -8.71 28.23
C LEU A 534 21.58 -9.74 28.96
N ASP A 535 22.76 -9.98 28.38
CA ASP A 535 23.65 -11.04 28.88
C ASP A 535 24.32 -10.71 30.21
N ASN A 536 24.73 -9.44 30.42
CA ASN A 536 25.44 -9.03 31.63
C ASN A 536 25.27 -7.54 31.93
N VAL A 537 25.29 -7.20 33.20
CA VAL A 537 25.37 -5.83 33.72
C VAL A 537 26.58 -5.76 34.66
N GLU A 538 27.66 -5.13 34.19
CA GLU A 538 28.94 -5.03 34.91
C GLU A 538 29.12 -3.65 35.51
N LYS A 539 29.44 -3.57 36.80
CA LYS A 539 29.78 -2.32 37.47
C LYS A 539 31.19 -1.87 37.05
N THR A 540 31.33 -0.61 36.69
CA THR A 540 32.62 0.02 36.29
C THR A 540 32.95 1.20 37.20
N SER A 541 34.13 1.81 37.04
CA SER A 541 34.55 2.96 37.84
C SER A 541 33.69 4.23 37.64
N GLY A 542 32.85 4.28 36.57
CA GLY A 542 32.02 5.46 36.27
C GLY A 542 30.55 5.12 35.98
N GLY A 543 30.06 3.98 36.50
CA GLY A 543 28.69 3.52 36.30
C GLY A 543 28.61 2.03 35.96
N TYR A 544 27.89 1.67 34.91
CA TYR A 544 27.67 0.27 34.50
C TYR A 544 27.86 0.11 33.00
N ASN A 545 28.16 -1.12 32.60
CA ASN A 545 28.27 -1.54 31.22
C ASN A 545 27.27 -2.68 30.98
N LEU A 546 26.33 -2.47 30.06
CA LEU A 546 25.34 -3.46 29.64
C LEU A 546 25.89 -4.23 28.44
N ALA A 547 26.00 -5.54 28.51
CA ALA A 547 26.32 -6.40 27.39
C ALA A 547 25.03 -6.98 26.81
N LEU A 548 24.73 -6.66 25.56
CA LEU A 548 23.55 -7.14 24.87
C LEU A 548 23.92 -8.01 23.67
N LYS A 549 23.13 -9.03 23.42
CA LYS A 549 23.15 -9.85 22.20
C LYS A 549 21.91 -9.63 21.38
N ASN A 550 22.08 -9.63 20.08
CA ASN A 550 21.02 -9.67 19.10
C ASN A 550 20.92 -11.11 18.55
N ILE A 551 20.02 -11.90 19.14
CA ILE A 551 19.83 -13.30 18.81
C ILE A 551 19.05 -13.43 17.51
N GLY A 552 17.98 -12.62 17.36
CA GLY A 552 17.09 -12.65 16.19
C GLY A 552 17.69 -12.02 14.94
N GLY A 553 18.61 -11.06 15.09
CA GLY A 553 19.42 -10.49 14.02
C GLY A 553 18.96 -9.14 13.49
N PHE A 554 17.66 -8.75 13.59
CA PHE A 554 17.24 -7.44 13.13
C PHE A 554 17.82 -6.30 13.98
N ALA A 555 18.29 -5.26 13.30
CA ALA A 555 18.79 -4.05 13.93
C ALA A 555 17.61 -3.16 14.38
N VAL A 556 17.11 -3.40 15.57
CA VAL A 556 15.95 -2.69 16.16
C VAL A 556 16.40 -1.62 17.15
N PRO A 557 15.59 -0.55 17.34
CA PRO A 557 15.74 0.34 18.49
C PRO A 557 15.25 -0.37 19.75
N PHE A 558 15.71 0.10 20.93
CA PHE A 558 15.24 -0.37 22.23
C PHE A 558 15.51 0.65 23.32
N ASP A 559 14.79 0.54 24.41
CA ASP A 559 14.99 1.26 25.65
C ASP A 559 15.66 0.37 26.69
N ALA A 560 16.74 0.84 27.30
CA ALA A 560 17.26 0.26 28.52
C ALA A 560 16.63 0.99 29.72
N ILE A 561 15.73 0.32 30.41
CA ILE A 561 15.03 0.82 31.59
C ILE A 561 15.79 0.39 32.82
N ILE A 562 16.41 1.34 33.52
CA ILE A 562 17.27 1.12 34.69
C ILE A 562 16.46 1.45 35.94
N THR A 563 16.37 0.52 36.89
CA THR A 563 15.82 0.77 38.21
C THR A 563 16.97 0.79 39.21
N TYR A 564 17.07 1.87 39.98
CA TYR A 564 18.10 2.06 41.01
C TYR A 564 17.65 1.52 42.35
N ALA A 565 18.61 1.31 43.29
CA ALA A 565 18.34 0.83 44.65
C ALA A 565 17.47 1.82 45.46
N ASP A 566 17.53 3.11 45.12
CA ASP A 566 16.70 4.16 45.72
C ASP A 566 15.24 4.18 45.19
N GLY A 567 14.89 3.29 44.27
CA GLY A 567 13.57 3.19 43.62
C GLY A 567 13.36 4.14 42.46
N SER A 568 14.31 5.02 42.15
CA SER A 568 14.23 5.88 40.95
C SER A 568 14.49 5.06 39.69
N THR A 569 13.95 5.54 38.53
CA THR A 569 14.14 4.91 37.22
C THR A 569 14.75 5.88 36.22
N GLU A 570 15.52 5.35 35.28
CA GLU A 570 16.08 6.06 34.12
C GLU A 570 15.87 5.23 32.87
N THR A 571 15.52 5.87 31.75
CA THR A 571 15.39 5.20 30.45
C THR A 571 16.44 5.76 29.49
N ILE A 572 17.24 4.87 28.90
CA ILE A 572 18.25 5.20 27.90
C ILE A 572 17.84 4.58 26.58
N HIS A 573 17.40 5.43 25.65
CA HIS A 573 17.02 5.03 24.30
C HIS A 573 18.23 4.71 23.44
N GLN A 574 18.14 3.62 22.67
CA GLN A 574 19.15 3.22 21.69
C GLN A 574 18.49 3.09 20.32
N THR A 575 18.95 3.90 19.36
CA THR A 575 18.50 3.78 17.95
C THR A 575 19.18 2.60 17.27
N PRO A 576 18.70 2.10 16.12
CA PRO A 576 19.32 1.00 15.37
C PRO A 576 20.81 1.21 15.02
N ILE A 577 21.30 2.44 15.07
CA ILE A 577 22.72 2.77 14.74
C ILE A 577 23.73 2.02 15.61
N VAL A 578 23.33 1.60 16.83
CA VAL A 578 24.21 0.87 17.75
C VAL A 578 24.67 -0.47 17.16
N TRP A 579 23.84 -1.08 16.30
CA TRP A 579 24.10 -2.36 15.63
C TRP A 579 24.97 -2.23 14.37
N LYS A 580 25.31 -1.02 13.94
CA LYS A 580 26.03 -0.83 12.66
C LYS A 580 27.42 -1.48 12.62
N LYS A 581 28.14 -1.48 13.72
CA LYS A 581 29.51 -2.02 13.77
C LYS A 581 29.54 -3.52 14.02
N ASP A 582 28.72 -3.98 14.93
CA ASP A 582 28.52 -5.38 15.26
C ASP A 582 27.02 -5.61 15.39
N GLN A 583 26.48 -6.45 14.49
CA GLN A 583 25.05 -6.73 14.43
C GLN A 583 24.62 -7.83 15.43
N LYS A 584 25.57 -8.41 16.16
CA LYS A 584 25.34 -9.50 17.11
C LYS A 584 25.55 -9.10 18.56
N ASN A 585 26.57 -8.28 18.85
CA ASN A 585 26.94 -7.95 20.20
C ASN A 585 27.23 -6.45 20.33
N ILE A 586 26.63 -5.83 21.32
CA ILE A 586 26.91 -4.42 21.65
C ILE A 586 27.11 -4.23 23.14
N SER A 587 27.64 -3.08 23.47
CA SER A 587 27.82 -2.65 24.84
C SER A 587 27.28 -1.24 25.01
N VAL A 588 26.34 -1.07 25.94
CA VAL A 588 25.74 0.22 26.31
C VAL A 588 26.27 0.66 27.66
N LYS A 589 26.80 1.89 27.73
CA LYS A 589 27.34 2.44 28.97
C LYS A 589 26.31 3.29 29.71
N ILE A 590 26.11 3.01 30.97
CA ILE A 590 25.30 3.80 31.91
C ILE A 590 26.28 4.60 32.78
N LYS A 591 26.21 5.93 32.76
CA LYS A 591 26.98 6.82 33.63
C LYS A 591 26.15 7.16 34.84
N THR A 592 26.50 6.63 36.00
CA THR A 592 25.77 6.87 37.23
C THR A 592 26.63 6.52 38.45
N ASP A 593 26.44 7.26 39.54
CA ASP A 593 26.98 6.93 40.83
C ASP A 593 25.98 6.12 41.70
N LYS A 594 24.72 5.95 41.20
CA LYS A 594 23.69 5.20 41.87
C LYS A 594 23.92 3.69 41.73
N GLU A 595 23.46 2.94 42.73
CA GLU A 595 23.44 1.48 42.65
C GLU A 595 22.30 1.02 41.78
N VAL A 596 22.60 0.24 40.71
CA VAL A 596 21.61 -0.36 39.82
C VAL A 596 21.03 -1.62 40.47
N LYS A 597 19.71 -1.64 40.64
CA LYS A 597 18.95 -2.77 41.17
C LYS A 597 18.53 -3.76 40.08
N SER A 598 18.04 -3.23 38.94
CA SER A 598 17.65 -4.04 37.78
C SER A 598 17.74 -3.22 36.50
N VAL A 599 17.89 -3.91 35.38
CA VAL A 599 17.79 -3.35 34.03
C VAL A 599 16.85 -4.21 33.21
N THR A 600 15.96 -3.59 32.45
CA THR A 600 15.10 -4.26 31.47
C THR A 600 15.30 -3.64 30.09
N VAL A 601 15.42 -4.48 29.07
CA VAL A 601 15.46 -4.07 27.66
C VAL A 601 14.05 -4.19 27.10
N ASP A 602 13.51 -3.09 26.58
CA ASP A 602 12.15 -3.02 26.02
C ASP A 602 12.21 -2.44 24.60
N GLY A 603 11.72 -3.17 23.63
CA GLY A 603 11.62 -2.74 22.22
C GLY A 603 10.32 -1.98 21.91
N GLY A 604 9.39 -1.84 22.84
CA GLY A 604 8.10 -1.22 22.62
C GLY A 604 7.27 -1.97 21.56
N ILE A 605 7.07 -1.36 20.38
CA ILE A 605 6.40 -2.02 19.26
C ILE A 605 7.27 -3.09 18.55
N PHE A 606 8.57 -3.06 18.76
CA PHE A 606 9.52 -4.09 18.29
C PHE A 606 9.52 -5.25 19.27
N VAL A 607 8.40 -5.99 19.25
CA VAL A 607 8.12 -7.06 20.22
C VAL A 607 9.16 -8.16 20.12
N ASP A 608 9.77 -8.50 21.24
CA ASP A 608 10.80 -9.52 21.37
C ASP A 608 10.20 -10.94 21.43
N ALA A 609 10.83 -11.90 20.78
CA ALA A 609 10.37 -13.29 20.73
C ALA A 609 10.57 -14.03 22.05
N ASP A 610 11.58 -13.66 22.86
CA ASP A 610 11.83 -14.21 24.21
C ASP A 610 12.14 -13.13 25.26
N MET A 611 11.12 -12.49 25.78
CA MET A 611 11.26 -11.44 26.80
C MET A 611 11.86 -11.91 28.13
N LYS A 612 12.08 -13.22 28.33
CA LYS A 612 12.61 -13.75 29.59
C LYS A 612 14.10 -13.45 29.78
N ASN A 613 14.81 -13.26 28.68
CA ASN A 613 16.25 -12.95 28.67
C ASN A 613 16.55 -11.44 28.62
N ASN A 614 15.52 -10.58 28.65
CA ASN A 614 15.62 -9.12 28.53
C ASN A 614 15.81 -8.40 29.86
N THR A 615 15.87 -9.11 31.00
CA THR A 615 15.95 -8.48 32.33
C THR A 615 17.13 -9.01 33.13
N TRP A 616 17.85 -8.10 33.81
CA TRP A 616 18.90 -8.41 34.76
C TRP A 616 18.57 -7.78 36.15
N PRO A 617 18.80 -8.48 37.25
CA PRO A 617 19.16 -9.89 37.32
C PRO A 617 18.04 -10.79 36.80
N VAL A 618 18.44 -11.94 36.26
CA VAL A 618 17.45 -12.90 35.71
C VAL A 618 16.48 -13.29 36.86
N VAL A 619 15.21 -12.99 36.67
CA VAL A 619 14.16 -13.41 37.59
C VAL A 619 13.99 -14.92 37.43
N ALA A 620 14.46 -15.70 38.43
CA ALA A 620 14.21 -17.14 38.45
C ALA A 620 12.70 -17.39 38.35
N ALA A 621 12.26 -18.20 37.37
CA ALA A 621 10.85 -18.57 37.24
C ALA A 621 10.39 -19.11 38.62
N ALA A 622 9.34 -18.54 39.16
CA ALA A 622 8.69 -19.12 40.37
C ALA A 622 8.31 -20.56 40.03
N LYS A 623 8.81 -21.51 40.84
CA LYS A 623 8.57 -22.96 40.69
C LYS A 623 7.11 -23.28 40.87
#